data_3b2fd9e8efc6c19bb1bca8caeb69220f
#
_entry.id   3b2fd9e8efc6c19bb1bca8caeb69220f
#
_cell.length_a   1.000
_cell.length_b   1.000
_cell.length_c   1.000
_cell.angle_alpha   90.00
_cell.angle_beta   90.00
_cell.angle_gamma   90.00
#
_symmetry.space_group_name_H-M   'P 1'
#
loop_
_entity.id
_entity.type
_entity.pdbx_description
1 polymer ?
#
loop_
_entity_poly.entity_id
_entity_poly.type
_entity_poly.pdbx_seq_one_letter_code
_entity_poly.pdbx_strand_id
1 'polypeptide(L)'
;MKYGFGVDLGGTTVKIAYFEETGEMRSKWEIPTNRENGGSQILPDIAASIAEFCKSWNIPREDLLGIGIGVPGAVSKGVVNCCVNLGWGVVAIEEELSKLTGLPVKASNDANVAALGEYWKGGGLGCDNVVFVTLGTGVGGGIIVDGKLMNGAHGSGGELGHMVLD
;
A
#
# COMPACT_ATOMS: atom_id res chain seq x y z
N MET A 1 -10.97 16.39 12.97
CA MET A 1 -9.65 15.88 12.51
C MET A 1 -9.91 14.72 11.60
N LYS A 2 -9.18 14.61 10.50
CA LYS A 2 -9.37 13.52 9.53
C LYS A 2 -8.31 12.45 9.70
N TYR A 3 -8.65 11.22 9.32
CA TYR A 3 -7.82 10.05 9.51
C TYR A 3 -7.81 9.17 8.28
N GLY A 4 -6.81 8.32 8.16
CA GLY A 4 -6.71 7.33 7.10
C GLY A 4 -6.02 6.06 7.56
N PHE A 5 -6.14 5.02 6.77
CA PHE A 5 -5.43 3.76 6.99
C PHE A 5 -4.33 3.56 5.96
N GLY A 6 -3.18 3.11 6.42
CA GLY A 6 -2.11 2.58 5.58
C GLY A 6 -2.05 1.07 5.74
N VAL A 7 -2.00 0.35 4.63
CA VAL A 7 -1.91 -1.11 4.61
C VAL A 7 -0.66 -1.53 3.84
N ASP A 8 0.19 -2.32 4.47
CA ASP A 8 1.33 -2.99 3.84
C ASP A 8 1.01 -4.49 3.72
N LEU A 9 0.69 -4.91 2.50
CA LEU A 9 0.28 -6.28 2.20
C LEU A 9 1.51 -7.13 1.88
N GLY A 10 2.00 -7.85 2.87
CA GLY A 10 3.06 -8.84 2.68
C GLY A 10 2.52 -10.24 2.40
N GLY A 11 3.39 -11.13 1.92
CA GLY A 11 3.03 -12.52 1.62
C GLY A 11 2.73 -13.40 2.85
N THR A 12 3.08 -12.96 4.04
CA THR A 12 2.87 -13.70 5.31
C THR A 12 2.01 -12.90 6.27
N THR A 13 2.19 -11.59 6.31
CA THR A 13 1.56 -10.68 7.27
C THR A 13 1.08 -9.43 6.56
N VAL A 14 -0.12 -8.97 6.88
CA VAL A 14 -0.64 -7.66 6.52
C VAL A 14 -0.44 -6.73 7.70
N LYS A 15 0.29 -5.63 7.51
CA LYS A 15 0.43 -4.59 8.51
C LYS A 15 -0.55 -3.46 8.21
N ILE A 16 -1.25 -3.01 9.24
CA ILE A 16 -2.24 -1.94 9.11
C ILE A 16 -1.88 -0.86 10.12
N ALA A 17 -1.93 0.37 9.69
CA ALA A 17 -1.70 1.52 10.56
C ALA A 17 -2.79 2.58 10.38
N TYR A 18 -3.11 3.26 11.47
CA TYR A 18 -4.09 4.33 11.55
C TYR A 18 -3.36 5.65 11.75
N PHE A 19 -3.61 6.60 10.88
CA PHE A 19 -2.91 7.88 10.82
C PHE A 19 -3.87 9.06 10.88
N GLU A 20 -3.42 10.14 11.47
CA GLU A 20 -4.00 11.46 11.26
C GLU A 20 -3.62 12.00 9.85
N GLU A 21 -4.42 12.94 9.36
CA GLU A 21 -4.12 13.67 8.11
C GLU A 21 -2.77 14.40 8.12
N THR A 22 -2.20 14.65 9.29
CA THR A 22 -0.86 15.21 9.49
C THR A 22 0.26 14.20 9.21
N GLY A 23 -0.08 12.90 9.09
CA GLY A 23 0.85 11.79 8.99
C GLY A 23 1.32 11.24 10.32
N GLU A 24 0.77 11.70 11.45
CA GLU A 24 1.05 11.10 12.75
C GLU A 24 0.37 9.75 12.87
N MET A 25 1.16 8.71 13.17
CA MET A 25 0.66 7.35 13.38
C MET A 25 0.09 7.20 14.79
N ARG A 26 -1.20 6.92 14.87
CA ARG A 26 -1.92 6.74 16.15
C ARG A 26 -1.97 5.31 16.63
N SER A 27 -1.98 4.36 15.71
CA SER A 27 -2.01 2.93 16.04
C SER A 27 -1.46 2.11 14.87
N LYS A 28 -0.93 0.94 15.19
CA LYS A 28 -0.58 -0.07 14.19
C LYS A 28 -0.83 -1.47 14.74
N TRP A 29 -1.20 -2.38 13.86
CA TRP A 29 -1.38 -3.80 14.17
C TRP A 29 -1.10 -4.65 12.94
N GLU A 30 -1.16 -5.94 13.10
CA GLU A 30 -0.97 -6.88 11.99
C GLU A 30 -1.95 -8.04 12.07
N ILE A 31 -2.25 -8.60 10.90
CA ILE A 31 -3.04 -9.80 10.73
C ILE A 31 -2.30 -10.77 9.80
N PRO A 32 -2.52 -12.08 9.90
CA PRO A 32 -1.92 -13.03 8.96
C PRO A 32 -2.48 -12.83 7.54
N THR A 33 -1.64 -13.05 6.53
CA THR A 33 -2.06 -13.07 5.13
C THR A 33 -2.63 -14.44 4.79
N ASN A 34 -3.94 -14.53 4.61
CA ASN A 34 -4.61 -15.77 4.24
C ASN A 34 -4.51 -15.99 2.72
N ARG A 35 -3.57 -16.83 2.29
CA ARG A 35 -3.32 -17.15 0.88
C ARG A 35 -4.10 -18.35 0.37
N GLU A 36 -4.96 -18.95 1.20
CA GLU A 36 -5.80 -20.07 0.80
C GLU A 36 -6.77 -19.66 -0.32
N ASN A 37 -7.16 -20.62 -1.14
CA ASN A 37 -8.07 -20.39 -2.26
C ASN A 37 -7.67 -19.21 -3.17
N GLY A 38 -6.36 -19.10 -3.49
CA GLY A 38 -5.86 -18.03 -4.33
C GLY A 38 -5.92 -16.66 -3.68
N GLY A 39 -5.81 -16.59 -2.35
CA GLY A 39 -5.81 -15.33 -1.60
C GLY A 39 -7.15 -14.60 -1.58
N SER A 40 -8.26 -15.30 -1.82
CA SER A 40 -9.60 -14.70 -1.89
C SER A 40 -10.07 -14.05 -0.59
N GLN A 41 -9.50 -14.45 0.55
CA GLN A 41 -9.85 -13.90 1.86
C GLN A 41 -9.00 -12.70 2.29
N ILE A 42 -7.95 -12.35 1.56
CA ILE A 42 -7.04 -11.27 1.96
C ILE A 42 -7.78 -9.93 2.09
N LEU A 43 -8.52 -9.50 1.09
CA LEU A 43 -9.24 -8.23 1.13
C LEU A 43 -10.42 -8.23 2.13
N PRO A 44 -11.23 -9.30 2.23
CA PRO A 44 -12.21 -9.44 3.30
C PRO A 44 -11.62 -9.35 4.71
N ASP A 45 -10.49 -10.01 4.98
CA ASP A 45 -9.82 -9.98 6.29
C ASP A 45 -9.31 -8.57 6.63
N ILE A 46 -8.73 -7.86 5.67
CA ILE A 46 -8.33 -6.46 5.83
C ILE A 46 -9.54 -5.58 6.16
N ALA A 47 -10.62 -5.71 5.41
CA ALA A 47 -11.84 -4.94 5.62
C ALA A 47 -12.46 -5.20 6.99
N ALA A 48 -12.56 -6.46 7.41
CA ALA A 48 -13.07 -6.86 8.70
C ALA A 48 -12.22 -6.29 9.84
N SER A 49 -10.90 -6.38 9.73
CA SER A 49 -9.97 -5.86 10.71
C SER A 49 -10.07 -4.34 10.90
N ILE A 50 -10.19 -3.59 9.79
CA ILE A 50 -10.40 -2.14 9.84
C ILE A 50 -11.76 -1.81 10.46
N ALA A 51 -12.82 -2.54 10.12
CA ALA A 51 -14.15 -2.33 10.68
C ALA A 51 -14.19 -2.58 12.18
N GLU A 52 -13.52 -3.63 12.66
CA GLU A 52 -13.40 -3.94 14.09
C GLU A 52 -12.63 -2.84 14.85
N PHE A 53 -11.53 -2.35 14.27
CA PHE A 53 -10.77 -1.23 14.82
C PHE A 53 -11.63 0.03 14.94
N CYS A 54 -12.34 0.41 13.87
CA CYS A 54 -13.23 1.58 13.88
C CYS A 54 -14.32 1.46 14.94
N LYS A 55 -14.91 0.27 15.09
CA LYS A 55 -15.92 -0.01 16.11
C LYS A 55 -15.35 0.11 17.53
N SER A 56 -14.19 -0.47 17.78
CA SER A 56 -13.55 -0.49 19.09
C SER A 56 -13.14 0.92 19.58
N TRP A 57 -12.78 1.78 18.64
CA TRP A 57 -12.34 3.15 18.91
C TRP A 57 -13.44 4.20 18.70
N ASN A 58 -14.67 3.75 18.36
CA ASN A 58 -15.81 4.63 18.07
C ASN A 58 -15.50 5.72 17.03
N ILE A 59 -14.78 5.34 15.94
CA ILE A 59 -14.36 6.27 14.90
C ILE A 59 -15.53 6.51 13.93
N PRO A 60 -16.01 7.78 13.80
CA PRO A 60 -17.06 8.10 12.86
C PRO A 60 -16.60 7.94 11.40
N ARG A 61 -17.48 7.43 10.54
CA ARG A 61 -17.20 7.24 9.12
C ARG A 61 -16.78 8.52 8.39
N GLU A 62 -17.43 9.62 8.77
CA GLU A 62 -17.16 10.95 8.23
C GLU A 62 -15.76 11.48 8.53
N ASP A 63 -15.07 10.95 9.53
CA ASP A 63 -13.69 11.33 9.87
C ASP A 63 -12.64 10.54 9.06
N LEU A 64 -13.07 9.52 8.31
CA LEU A 64 -12.16 8.68 7.53
C LEU A 64 -11.99 9.20 6.10
N LEU A 65 -10.75 9.46 5.70
CA LEU A 65 -10.37 9.91 4.36
C LEU A 65 -10.32 8.75 3.36
N GLY A 66 -9.76 7.59 3.77
CA GLY A 66 -9.58 6.44 2.90
C GLY A 66 -8.48 5.49 3.35
N ILE A 67 -8.11 4.60 2.43
CA ILE A 67 -7.10 3.56 2.62
C ILE A 67 -6.04 3.68 1.53
N GLY A 68 -4.78 3.77 1.94
CA GLY A 68 -3.62 3.56 1.06
C GLY A 68 -3.10 2.13 1.25
N ILE A 69 -2.91 1.38 0.17
CA ILE A 69 -2.40 0.00 0.25
C ILE A 69 -1.19 -0.22 -0.65
N GLY A 70 -0.10 -0.71 -0.05
CA GLY A 70 1.09 -1.21 -0.73
C GLY A 70 0.99 -2.71 -0.95
N VAL A 71 1.28 -3.18 -2.17
CA VAL A 71 1.22 -4.60 -2.54
C VAL A 71 2.54 -5.06 -3.16
N PRO A 72 2.93 -6.33 -2.99
CA PRO A 72 4.19 -6.87 -3.55
C PRO A 72 4.02 -7.23 -5.04
N GLY A 73 3.59 -6.28 -5.85
CA GLY A 73 3.34 -6.47 -7.27
C GLY A 73 3.09 -5.16 -8.00
N ALA A 74 3.09 -5.23 -9.33
CA ALA A 74 2.78 -4.06 -10.15
C ALA A 74 1.29 -3.72 -10.09
N VAL A 75 1.00 -2.45 -9.83
CA VAL A 75 -0.36 -1.91 -9.82
C VAL A 75 -0.51 -0.90 -10.94
N SER A 76 -1.52 -1.09 -11.75
CA SER A 76 -1.87 -0.16 -12.82
C SER A 76 -3.36 0.17 -12.77
N LYS A 77 -3.69 1.45 -12.65
CA LYS A 77 -5.09 1.94 -12.59
C LYS A 77 -5.95 1.22 -11.56
N GLY A 78 -5.39 0.94 -10.38
CA GLY A 78 -6.09 0.28 -9.28
C GLY A 78 -6.24 -1.24 -9.41
N VAL A 79 -5.55 -1.85 -10.39
CA VAL A 79 -5.58 -3.29 -10.65
C VAL A 79 -4.19 -3.88 -10.46
N VAL A 80 -4.11 -4.97 -9.71
CA VAL A 80 -2.95 -5.87 -9.65
C VAL A 80 -3.10 -6.89 -10.76
N ASN A 81 -2.14 -6.94 -11.68
CA ASN A 81 -2.23 -7.86 -12.83
C ASN A 81 -1.82 -9.29 -12.48
N CYS A 82 -0.84 -9.44 -11.60
CA CYS A 82 -0.40 -10.73 -11.08
C CYS A 82 0.42 -10.50 -9.81
N CYS A 83 0.17 -11.30 -8.79
CA CYS A 83 1.01 -11.34 -7.59
C CYS A 83 1.13 -12.77 -7.07
N VAL A 84 2.14 -13.49 -7.56
CA VAL A 84 2.37 -14.91 -7.24
C VAL A 84 2.50 -15.14 -5.74
N ASN A 85 3.15 -14.22 -5.01
CA ASN A 85 3.35 -14.30 -3.57
C ASN A 85 2.03 -14.30 -2.77
N LEU A 86 0.96 -13.79 -3.34
CA LEU A 86 -0.38 -13.74 -2.73
C LEU A 86 -1.32 -14.80 -3.32
N GLY A 87 -0.90 -15.51 -4.37
CA GLY A 87 -1.77 -16.39 -5.13
C GLY A 87 -2.72 -15.66 -6.07
N TRP A 88 -2.50 -14.36 -6.29
CA TRP A 88 -3.39 -13.52 -7.08
C TRP A 88 -3.08 -13.58 -8.58
N GLY A 89 -4.14 -13.72 -9.37
CA GLY A 89 -4.18 -13.30 -10.77
C GLY A 89 -4.51 -11.82 -10.89
N VAL A 90 -5.47 -11.50 -11.75
CA VAL A 90 -5.96 -10.11 -11.90
C VAL A 90 -6.94 -9.78 -10.77
N VAL A 91 -6.63 -8.75 -9.98
CA VAL A 91 -7.46 -8.29 -8.86
C VAL A 91 -7.67 -6.77 -8.96
N ALA A 92 -8.92 -6.32 -9.05
CA ALA A 92 -9.30 -4.91 -9.04
C ALA A 92 -9.30 -4.37 -7.59
N ILE A 93 -8.11 -4.28 -7.00
CA ILE A 93 -7.90 -4.08 -5.55
C ILE A 93 -8.55 -2.80 -5.02
N GLU A 94 -8.45 -1.67 -5.75
CA GLU A 94 -9.06 -0.41 -5.32
C GLU A 94 -10.59 -0.53 -5.27
N GLU A 95 -11.18 -1.13 -6.30
CA GLU A 95 -12.64 -1.31 -6.39
C GLU A 95 -13.15 -2.30 -5.36
N GLU A 96 -12.51 -3.47 -5.25
CA GLU A 96 -12.95 -4.54 -4.34
C GLU A 96 -12.84 -4.12 -2.87
N LEU A 97 -11.69 -3.57 -2.46
CA LEU A 97 -11.52 -3.13 -1.07
C LEU A 97 -12.41 -1.92 -0.75
N SER A 98 -12.64 -1.02 -1.73
CA SER A 98 -13.56 0.10 -1.56
C SER A 98 -15.01 -0.37 -1.37
N LYS A 99 -15.45 -1.40 -2.10
CA LYS A 99 -16.77 -2.00 -1.91
C LYS A 99 -16.94 -2.63 -0.52
N LEU A 100 -15.90 -3.32 -0.03
CA LEU A 100 -15.93 -3.99 1.26
C LEU A 100 -15.94 -3.00 2.44
N THR A 101 -15.20 -1.89 2.32
CA THR A 101 -15.01 -0.93 3.42
C THR A 101 -15.90 0.30 3.32
N GLY A 102 -16.43 0.58 2.15
CA GLY A 102 -17.12 1.84 1.84
C GLY A 102 -16.17 3.06 1.81
N LEU A 103 -14.85 2.88 1.87
CA LEU A 103 -13.84 3.93 1.87
C LEU A 103 -13.18 4.08 0.49
N PRO A 104 -12.74 5.28 0.10
CA PRO A 104 -11.84 5.44 -1.04
C PRO A 104 -10.55 4.64 -0.82
N VAL A 105 -10.08 3.94 -1.84
CA VAL A 105 -8.85 3.14 -1.79
C VAL A 105 -7.89 3.59 -2.88
N LYS A 106 -6.59 3.69 -2.54
CA LYS A 106 -5.50 3.87 -3.48
C LYS A 106 -4.44 2.80 -3.26
N ALA A 107 -4.08 2.13 -4.35
CA ALA A 107 -3.11 1.05 -4.34
C ALA A 107 -1.87 1.40 -5.14
N SER A 108 -0.71 0.96 -4.68
CA SER A 108 0.55 1.03 -5.41
C SER A 108 1.45 -0.14 -5.02
N ASN A 109 2.54 -0.30 -5.77
CA ASN A 109 3.60 -1.22 -5.38
C ASN A 109 4.20 -0.83 -4.02
N ASP A 110 4.61 -1.82 -3.22
CA ASP A 110 5.14 -1.64 -1.86
C ASP A 110 6.37 -0.73 -1.80
N ALA A 111 7.33 -0.88 -2.72
CA ALA A 111 8.51 -0.01 -2.79
C ALA A 111 8.14 1.43 -3.17
N ASN A 112 7.15 1.63 -4.04
CA ASN A 112 6.63 2.93 -4.39
C ASN A 112 5.95 3.62 -3.20
N VAL A 113 5.17 2.87 -2.40
CA VAL A 113 4.54 3.39 -1.18
C VAL A 113 5.60 3.76 -0.14
N ALA A 114 6.65 2.94 0.01
CA ALA A 114 7.77 3.23 0.89
C ALA A 114 8.51 4.50 0.46
N ALA A 115 8.77 4.67 -0.85
CA ALA A 115 9.38 5.88 -1.39
C ALA A 115 8.54 7.14 -1.09
N LEU A 116 7.21 7.05 -1.23
CA LEU A 116 6.30 8.14 -0.87
C LEU A 116 6.34 8.46 0.62
N GLY A 117 6.43 7.44 1.47
CA GLY A 117 6.56 7.62 2.92
C GLY A 117 7.85 8.35 3.30
N GLU A 118 8.99 7.94 2.72
CA GLU A 118 10.30 8.59 2.91
C GLU A 118 10.34 10.03 2.35
N TYR A 119 9.68 10.26 1.22
CA TYR A 119 9.53 11.60 0.66
C TYR A 119 8.71 12.51 1.58
N TRP A 120 7.61 12.00 2.14
CA TRP A 120 6.69 12.81 2.93
C TRP A 120 7.17 13.07 4.36
N LYS A 121 7.71 12.04 5.04
CA LYS A 121 8.03 12.07 6.48
C LYS A 121 9.40 11.48 6.84
N GLY A 122 10.17 11.04 5.87
CA GLY A 122 11.45 10.38 6.09
C GLY A 122 12.63 11.16 5.51
N GLY A 123 13.64 10.41 5.03
CA GLY A 123 14.90 10.94 4.53
C GLY A 123 14.79 11.82 3.29
N GLY A 124 13.69 11.76 2.55
CA GLY A 124 13.41 12.59 1.38
C GLY A 124 12.66 13.90 1.69
N LEU A 125 12.39 14.20 2.96
CA LEU A 125 11.65 15.40 3.34
C LEU A 125 12.35 16.68 2.85
N GLY A 126 11.60 17.49 2.09
CA GLY A 126 12.11 18.76 1.53
C GLY A 126 12.92 18.62 0.24
N CYS A 127 13.03 17.41 -0.32
CA CYS A 127 13.64 17.17 -1.63
C CYS A 127 12.56 17.13 -2.72
N ASP A 128 12.81 17.74 -3.88
CA ASP A 128 11.91 17.64 -5.04
C ASP A 128 12.09 16.32 -5.79
N ASN A 129 13.29 15.75 -5.72
CA ASN A 129 13.65 14.51 -6.42
C ASN A 129 14.27 13.51 -5.44
N VAL A 130 13.73 12.28 -5.43
CA VAL A 130 14.16 11.19 -4.55
C VAL A 130 14.26 9.89 -5.33
N VAL A 131 15.35 9.17 -5.15
CA VAL A 131 15.48 7.77 -5.54
C VAL A 131 15.55 6.95 -4.26
N PHE A 132 14.55 6.12 -4.05
CA PHE A 132 14.48 5.19 -2.93
C PHE A 132 14.87 3.79 -3.41
N VAL A 133 15.74 3.14 -2.68
CA VAL A 133 16.17 1.75 -2.95
C VAL A 133 15.96 0.93 -1.69
N THR A 134 15.27 -0.19 -1.81
CA THR A 134 15.12 -1.16 -0.73
C THR A 134 15.89 -2.44 -1.07
N LEU A 135 16.63 -2.93 -0.09
CA LEU A 135 17.43 -4.17 -0.18
C LEU A 135 16.82 -5.19 0.80
N GLY A 136 16.33 -6.30 0.24
CA GLY A 136 15.72 -7.39 1.00
C GLY A 136 15.91 -8.70 0.28
N THR A 137 14.87 -9.53 0.14
CA THR A 137 14.88 -10.73 -0.70
C THR A 137 15.24 -10.40 -2.15
N GLY A 138 14.89 -9.19 -2.60
CA GLY A 138 15.26 -8.61 -3.88
C GLY A 138 15.64 -7.14 -3.71
N VAL A 139 15.84 -6.47 -4.84
CA VAL A 139 16.07 -5.03 -4.90
C VAL A 139 14.79 -4.37 -5.42
N GLY A 140 14.16 -3.54 -4.60
CA GLY A 140 13.03 -2.73 -5.00
C GLY A 140 13.42 -1.25 -5.08
N GLY A 141 12.58 -0.44 -5.71
CA GLY A 141 12.83 0.99 -5.79
C GLY A 141 11.58 1.80 -6.04
N GLY A 142 11.69 3.09 -5.76
CA GLY A 142 10.70 4.11 -6.09
C GLY A 142 11.41 5.39 -6.47
N ILE A 143 10.92 6.05 -7.50
CA ILE A 143 11.52 7.27 -8.05
C ILE A 143 10.48 8.38 -7.97
N ILE A 144 10.86 9.50 -7.36
CA ILE A 144 10.06 10.71 -7.29
C ILE A 144 10.80 11.81 -8.04
N VAL A 145 10.12 12.47 -8.97
CA VAL A 145 10.65 13.59 -9.76
C VAL A 145 9.64 14.74 -9.66
N ASP A 146 10.15 15.94 -9.34
CA ASP A 146 9.33 17.14 -9.14
C ASP A 146 8.13 16.88 -8.20
N GLY A 147 8.36 16.16 -7.11
CA GLY A 147 7.34 15.80 -6.13
C GLY A 147 6.33 14.74 -6.58
N LYS A 148 6.55 14.09 -7.72
CA LYS A 148 5.62 13.10 -8.28
C LYS A 148 6.27 11.73 -8.40
N LEU A 149 5.56 10.71 -7.95
CA LEU A 149 5.98 9.32 -8.11
C LEU A 149 5.96 8.91 -9.59
N MET A 150 7.09 8.38 -10.04
CA MET A 150 7.27 7.88 -11.41
C MET A 150 6.81 6.42 -11.51
N ASN A 151 5.53 6.24 -11.79
CA ASN A 151 4.95 4.88 -11.93
C ASN A 151 5.32 4.21 -13.27
N GLY A 152 5.78 4.98 -14.27
CA GLY A 152 5.95 4.47 -15.63
C GLY A 152 4.60 4.16 -16.31
N ALA A 153 4.65 3.80 -17.58
CA ALA A 153 3.44 3.55 -18.39
C ALA A 153 2.63 2.34 -17.90
N HIS A 154 3.28 1.38 -17.26
CA HIS A 154 2.69 0.09 -16.85
C HIS A 154 2.82 -0.20 -15.34
N GLY A 155 3.15 0.81 -14.53
CA GLY A 155 3.30 0.64 -13.08
C GLY A 155 4.64 0.06 -12.63
N SER A 156 5.63 -0.02 -13.51
CA SER A 156 6.96 -0.60 -13.26
C SER A 156 8.10 0.45 -13.26
N GLY A 157 7.78 1.72 -13.04
CA GLY A 157 8.74 2.83 -13.16
C GLY A 157 9.89 2.81 -12.15
N GLY A 158 9.76 2.07 -11.05
CA GLY A 158 10.77 1.98 -9.99
C GLY A 158 11.47 0.62 -9.89
N GLU A 159 11.34 -0.26 -10.88
CA GLU A 159 11.91 -1.63 -10.88
C GLU A 159 13.43 -1.64 -11.09
N LEU A 160 14.17 -0.98 -10.19
CA LEU A 160 15.64 -0.81 -10.28
C LEU A 160 16.40 -2.14 -10.18
N GLY A 161 15.85 -3.14 -9.50
CA GLY A 161 16.45 -4.46 -9.33
C GLY A 161 16.49 -5.30 -10.61
N HIS A 162 15.79 -4.88 -11.66
CA HIS A 162 15.79 -5.55 -12.97
C HIS A 162 16.76 -4.91 -13.97
N MET A 163 17.53 -3.90 -13.55
CA MET A 163 18.57 -3.33 -14.41
C MET A 163 19.73 -4.29 -14.55
N VAL A 164 20.13 -4.54 -15.79
CA VAL A 164 21.34 -5.32 -16.10
C VAL A 164 22.53 -4.36 -16.03
N LEU A 165 23.55 -4.73 -15.26
CA LEU A 165 24.84 -4.02 -15.21
C LEU A 165 25.85 -4.89 -15.97
N ASP A 166 26.51 -4.29 -16.95
CA ASP A 166 27.62 -4.93 -17.71
C ASP A 166 28.89 -4.93 -16.89
#